data_eb389f9d667c59d156602e09cdcf7a1b
#
_entry.id   eb389f9d667c59d156602e09cdcf7a1b
#
_cell.length_a   1.000
_cell.length_b   1.000
_cell.length_c   1.000
_cell.angle_alpha   90.00
_cell.angle_beta   90.00
_cell.angle_gamma   90.00
#
_symmetry.space_group_name_H-M   'P 1'
#
loop_
_entity.id
_entity.type
_entity.pdbx_description
1 polymer ?
#
loop_
_entity_poly.entity_id
_entity_poly.type
_entity_poly.pdbx_seq_one_letter_code
_entity_poly.pdbx_strand_id
1 'polypeptide(L)'
;MFCVNTNHAQEMERILNEKGLLAKAYTRKTRNADEVMQQFREKKIRFLCACEMISEGWDYPELGILVMARPTLSKVLYMQKLRRGLRRTNTKTNVFVIDVVDEYGAMAKPCSMHSIFSNPFYTAFGSILKRDYSVGDMIEVDGLHETVERI
;
A
#
# COMPACT_ATOMS: atom_id res chain seq x y z
N MET A 1 2.54 -4.08 4.92
CA MET A 1 3.09 -2.76 4.58
C MET A 1 4.53 -2.91 4.11
N PHE A 2 4.89 -2.32 2.98
CA PHE A 2 6.28 -2.28 2.51
C PHE A 2 6.96 -1.01 2.98
N CYS A 3 7.96 -1.15 3.84
CA CYS A 3 8.71 -0.07 4.46
C CYS A 3 10.03 0.22 3.73
N VAL A 4 10.56 1.43 3.86
CA VAL A 4 11.80 1.88 3.19
C VAL A 4 13.02 1.11 3.69
N ASN A 5 13.16 1.00 5.03
CA ASN A 5 14.27 0.35 5.70
C ASN A 5 13.83 -0.26 7.04
N THR A 6 14.74 -0.91 7.74
CA THR A 6 14.50 -1.56 9.03
C THR A 6 13.97 -0.58 10.09
N ASN A 7 14.56 0.60 10.21
CA ASN A 7 14.14 1.60 11.21
C ASN A 7 12.71 2.08 10.93
N HIS A 8 12.36 2.32 9.66
CA HIS A 8 11.00 2.67 9.26
C HIS A 8 10.01 1.55 9.63
N ALA A 9 10.37 0.29 9.40
CA ALA A 9 9.49 -0.84 9.75
C ALA A 9 9.25 -0.94 11.27
N GLN A 10 10.28 -0.71 12.08
CA GLN A 10 10.18 -0.69 13.54
C GLN A 10 9.38 0.51 14.06
N GLU A 11 9.57 1.68 13.47
CA GLU A 11 8.82 2.88 13.84
C GLU A 11 7.33 2.73 13.49
N MET A 12 7.01 2.14 12.35
CA MET A 12 5.63 1.84 11.98
C MET A 12 5.00 0.79 12.90
N GLU A 13 5.77 -0.23 13.33
CA GLU A 13 5.31 -1.16 14.38
C GLU A 13 4.95 -0.40 15.66
N ARG A 14 5.83 0.48 16.13
CA ARG A 14 5.60 1.27 17.34
C ARG A 14 4.35 2.12 17.23
N ILE A 15 4.25 2.94 16.18
CA ILE A 15 3.12 3.85 15.96
C ILE A 15 1.79 3.10 15.86
N LEU A 16 1.75 1.99 15.13
CA LEU A 16 0.54 1.20 14.98
C LEU A 16 0.10 0.58 16.31
N ASN A 17 1.04 0.02 17.08
CA ASN A 17 0.75 -0.57 18.39
C ASN A 17 0.28 0.48 19.40
N GLU A 18 0.82 1.69 19.39
CA GLU A 18 0.34 2.81 20.24
C GLU A 18 -1.11 3.20 19.92
N LYS A 19 -1.54 2.96 18.69
CA LYS A 19 -2.94 3.15 18.27
C LYS A 19 -3.83 1.91 18.49
N GLY A 20 -3.32 0.89 19.19
CA GLY A 20 -4.06 -0.36 19.45
C GLY A 20 -4.16 -1.30 18.23
N LEU A 21 -3.37 -1.06 17.19
CA LEU A 21 -3.33 -1.89 16.01
C LEU A 21 -2.17 -2.89 16.15
N LEU A 22 -2.50 -4.19 16.22
CA LEU A 22 -1.50 -5.24 16.41
C LEU A 22 -0.56 -5.35 15.20
N ALA A 23 0.64 -4.80 15.35
CA ALA A 23 1.66 -4.72 14.30
C ALA A 23 2.96 -5.38 14.71
N LYS A 24 3.70 -5.91 13.73
CA LYS A 24 5.08 -6.42 13.90
C LYS A 24 5.95 -6.01 12.72
N ALA A 25 7.19 -5.59 13.05
CA ALA A 25 8.24 -5.41 12.06
C ALA A 25 8.78 -6.77 11.60
N TYR A 26 8.89 -6.94 10.29
CA TYR A 26 9.42 -8.14 9.66
C TYR A 26 10.61 -7.76 8.77
N THR A 27 11.80 -7.94 9.29
CA THR A 27 13.05 -7.49 8.69
C THR A 27 14.11 -8.56 8.82
N ARG A 28 15.25 -8.40 8.17
CA ARG A 28 16.41 -9.31 8.33
C ARG A 28 16.91 -9.42 9.79
N LYS A 29 16.57 -8.46 10.65
CA LYS A 29 16.93 -8.46 12.08
C LYS A 29 15.88 -9.14 12.96
N THR A 30 14.76 -9.58 12.39
CA THR A 30 13.68 -10.24 13.16
C THR A 30 14.15 -11.62 13.57
N ARG A 31 14.36 -11.84 14.89
CA ARG A 31 14.92 -13.09 15.43
C ARG A 31 14.01 -14.29 15.23
N ASN A 32 12.69 -14.11 15.41
CA ASN A 32 11.69 -15.17 15.32
C ASN A 32 10.80 -14.93 14.09
N ALA A 33 11.41 -14.86 12.90
CA ALA A 33 10.71 -14.53 11.67
C ALA A 33 9.55 -15.49 11.37
N ASP A 34 9.77 -16.79 11.58
CA ASP A 34 8.75 -17.82 11.33
C ASP A 34 7.58 -17.70 12.31
N GLU A 35 7.84 -17.42 13.58
CA GLU A 35 6.80 -17.20 14.58
C GLU A 35 5.97 -15.95 14.27
N VAL A 36 6.60 -14.85 13.91
CA VAL A 36 5.92 -13.62 13.49
C VAL A 36 5.03 -13.88 12.28
N MET A 37 5.53 -14.65 11.33
CA MET A 37 4.78 -15.02 10.14
C MET A 37 3.59 -15.94 10.46
N GLN A 38 3.77 -16.87 11.38
CA GLN A 38 2.69 -17.74 11.86
C GLN A 38 1.60 -16.92 12.57
N GLN A 39 1.99 -16.02 13.47
CA GLN A 39 1.06 -15.11 14.16
C GLN A 39 0.28 -14.22 13.17
N PHE A 40 0.93 -13.79 12.09
CA PHE A 40 0.26 -13.03 11.04
C PHE A 40 -0.74 -13.90 10.26
N ARG A 41 -0.41 -15.15 9.93
CA ARG A 41 -1.34 -16.10 9.29
C ARG A 41 -2.53 -16.44 10.19
N GLU A 42 -2.29 -16.55 11.48
CA GLU A 42 -3.32 -16.80 12.50
C GLU A 42 -4.14 -15.53 12.85
N LYS A 43 -3.86 -14.40 12.18
CA LYS A 43 -4.52 -13.10 12.41
C LYS A 43 -4.34 -12.52 13.82
N LYS A 44 -3.38 -13.06 14.61
CA LYS A 44 -2.94 -12.49 15.89
C LYS A 44 -2.20 -11.18 15.71
N ILE A 45 -1.52 -11.02 14.59
CA ILE A 45 -0.94 -9.77 14.09
C ILE A 45 -1.74 -9.33 12.88
N ARG A 46 -2.17 -8.08 12.84
CA ARG A 46 -2.96 -7.53 11.74
C ARG A 46 -2.12 -6.77 10.72
N PHE A 47 -1.00 -6.21 11.15
CA PHE A 47 -0.11 -5.42 10.32
C PHE A 47 1.31 -6.01 10.34
N LEU A 48 1.82 -6.34 9.17
CA LEU A 48 3.19 -6.77 8.98
C LEU A 48 3.96 -5.63 8.30
N CYS A 49 4.85 -4.98 9.08
CA CYS A 49 5.70 -3.89 8.59
C CYS A 49 7.01 -4.48 8.09
N ALA A 50 7.12 -4.66 6.77
CA ALA A 50 8.20 -5.43 6.18
C ALA A 50 9.18 -4.57 5.39
N CYS A 51 10.46 -4.86 5.56
CA CYS A 51 11.55 -4.33 4.74
C CYS A 51 12.35 -5.48 4.14
N GLU A 52 12.37 -5.57 2.81
CA GLU A 52 13.14 -6.52 1.98
C GLU A 52 12.82 -8.02 2.14
N MET A 53 12.44 -8.48 3.34
CA MET A 53 12.20 -9.89 3.66
C MET A 53 11.03 -10.54 2.90
N ILE A 54 10.14 -9.74 2.34
CA ILE A 54 8.98 -10.25 1.59
C ILE A 54 9.31 -10.36 0.09
N SER A 55 10.60 -10.39 -0.29
CA SER A 55 11.01 -10.34 -1.70
C SER A 55 10.96 -11.71 -2.40
N GLU A 56 11.23 -12.82 -1.71
CA GLU A 56 11.26 -14.14 -2.32
C GLU A 56 10.51 -15.18 -1.48
N GLY A 57 9.73 -16.02 -2.12
CA GLY A 57 9.06 -17.17 -1.49
C GLY A 57 7.88 -16.88 -0.56
N TRP A 58 7.62 -15.62 -0.22
CA TRP A 58 6.50 -15.29 0.64
C TRP A 58 5.18 -15.31 -0.12
N ASP A 59 4.26 -16.12 0.36
CA ASP A 59 2.91 -16.27 -0.18
C ASP A 59 1.87 -16.18 0.92
N TYR A 60 1.01 -15.17 0.81
CA TYR A 60 -0.15 -15.01 1.65
C TYR A 60 -1.34 -14.50 0.82
N PRO A 61 -2.07 -15.42 0.17
CA PRO A 61 -3.14 -15.06 -0.75
C PRO A 61 -4.30 -14.29 -0.11
N GLU A 62 -4.52 -14.46 1.20
CA GLU A 62 -5.60 -13.79 1.95
C GLU A 62 -5.32 -12.32 2.29
N LEU A 63 -4.22 -11.74 1.80
CA LEU A 63 -3.88 -10.35 2.06
C LEU A 63 -4.97 -9.41 1.52
N GLY A 64 -5.68 -8.72 2.42
CA GLY A 64 -6.77 -7.81 2.06
C GLY A 64 -6.32 -6.37 1.80
N ILE A 65 -5.21 -5.94 2.41
CA ILE A 65 -4.69 -4.56 2.29
C ILE A 65 -3.19 -4.60 2.03
N LEU A 66 -2.76 -3.86 1.02
CA LEU A 66 -1.36 -3.68 0.66
C LEU A 66 -0.98 -2.20 0.78
N VAL A 67 -0.06 -1.89 1.69
CA VAL A 67 0.42 -0.51 1.88
C VAL A 67 1.82 -0.39 1.28
N MET A 68 1.96 0.48 0.30
CA MET A 68 3.20 0.79 -0.40
C MET A 68 3.86 2.02 0.21
N ALA A 69 4.41 1.87 1.44
CA ALA A 69 5.10 2.95 2.15
C ALA A 69 6.59 3.07 1.78
N ARG A 70 6.98 2.49 0.66
CA ARG A 70 8.30 2.63 0.04
C ARG A 70 8.12 3.07 -1.41
N PRO A 71 8.18 4.37 -1.68
CA PRO A 71 8.17 4.89 -3.04
C PRO A 71 9.26 4.26 -3.90
N THR A 72 9.00 4.03 -5.16
CA THR A 72 9.97 3.48 -6.12
C THR A 72 9.72 4.06 -7.51
N LEU A 73 10.80 4.31 -8.25
CA LEU A 73 10.74 4.70 -9.66
C LEU A 73 10.72 3.48 -10.59
N SER A 74 11.00 2.29 -10.05
CA SER A 74 11.04 1.05 -10.81
C SER A 74 9.64 0.42 -10.90
N LYS A 75 9.06 0.41 -12.10
CA LYS A 75 7.80 -0.30 -12.39
C LYS A 75 7.90 -1.78 -12.05
N VAL A 76 9.06 -2.40 -12.31
CA VAL A 76 9.30 -3.82 -12.04
C VAL A 76 9.20 -4.10 -10.54
N LEU A 77 9.91 -3.33 -9.71
CA LEU A 77 9.86 -3.48 -8.25
C LEU A 77 8.47 -3.20 -7.69
N TYR A 78 7.78 -2.21 -8.22
CA TYR A 78 6.40 -1.92 -7.84
C TYR A 78 5.49 -3.11 -8.15
N MET A 79 5.53 -3.62 -9.36
CA MET A 79 4.72 -4.76 -9.80
C MET A 79 5.05 -6.05 -9.04
N GLN A 80 6.31 -6.28 -8.68
CA GLN A 80 6.70 -7.44 -7.84
C GLN A 80 6.03 -7.38 -6.45
N LYS A 81 5.99 -6.22 -5.83
CA LYS A 81 5.30 -6.01 -4.55
C LYS A 81 3.79 -6.18 -4.70
N LEU A 82 3.22 -5.56 -5.75
CA LEU A 82 1.79 -5.59 -6.03
C LEU A 82 1.28 -7.02 -6.25
N ARG A 83 2.00 -7.83 -7.03
CA ARG A 83 1.64 -9.23 -7.32
C ARG A 83 1.42 -10.08 -6.07
N ARG A 84 2.09 -9.74 -4.96
CA ARG A 84 1.92 -10.47 -3.69
C ARG A 84 0.55 -10.26 -3.05
N GLY A 85 -0.06 -9.11 -3.27
CA GLY A 85 -1.42 -8.83 -2.83
C GLY A 85 -2.50 -9.27 -3.83
N LEU A 86 -2.15 -9.41 -5.11
CA LEU A 86 -3.15 -9.67 -6.17
C LEU A 86 -3.48 -11.14 -6.39
N ARG A 87 -2.91 -12.07 -5.62
CA ARG A 87 -3.25 -13.48 -5.76
C ARG A 87 -4.71 -13.72 -5.43
N ARG A 88 -5.39 -14.42 -6.32
CA ARG A 88 -6.79 -14.81 -6.14
C ARG A 88 -6.91 -15.97 -5.16
N THR A 89 -7.96 -15.94 -4.35
CA THR A 89 -8.43 -17.07 -3.54
C THR A 89 -9.92 -17.23 -3.79
N ASN A 90 -10.48 -18.35 -3.34
CA ASN A 90 -11.93 -18.57 -3.46
C ASN A 90 -12.77 -17.60 -2.62
N THR A 91 -12.15 -16.96 -1.63
CA THR A 91 -12.84 -16.08 -0.66
C THR A 91 -12.52 -14.60 -0.87
N LYS A 92 -11.41 -14.27 -1.54
CA LYS A 92 -10.97 -12.89 -1.74
C LYS A 92 -11.41 -12.36 -3.10
N THR A 93 -12.26 -11.36 -3.11
CA THR A 93 -12.76 -10.70 -4.31
C THR A 93 -11.92 -9.48 -4.70
N ASN A 94 -11.33 -8.78 -3.73
CA ASN A 94 -10.55 -7.56 -3.95
C ASN A 94 -9.38 -7.44 -2.97
N VAL A 95 -8.47 -6.50 -3.25
CA VAL A 95 -7.42 -6.04 -2.36
C VAL A 95 -7.36 -4.52 -2.42
N PHE A 96 -7.23 -3.88 -1.27
CA PHE A 96 -6.99 -2.45 -1.20
C PHE A 96 -5.50 -2.17 -1.32
N VAL A 97 -5.12 -1.29 -2.24
CA VAL A 97 -3.74 -0.84 -2.39
C VAL A 97 -3.67 0.61 -1.95
N ILE A 98 -2.85 0.89 -0.96
CA ILE A 98 -2.60 2.23 -0.44
C ILE A 98 -1.19 2.62 -0.85
N ASP A 99 -1.07 3.56 -1.77
CA ASP A 99 0.20 4.17 -2.15
C ASP A 99 0.48 5.38 -1.25
N VAL A 100 1.54 5.28 -0.45
CA VAL A 100 2.06 6.43 0.28
C VAL A 100 3.04 7.13 -0.64
N VAL A 101 2.57 8.19 -1.28
CA VAL A 101 3.37 9.04 -2.17
C VAL A 101 3.58 10.39 -1.51
N ASP A 102 4.82 10.87 -1.56
CA ASP A 102 5.20 12.18 -1.05
C ASP A 102 5.35 13.17 -2.20
N GLU A 103 5.29 14.47 -1.94
CA GLU A 103 5.64 15.50 -2.92
C GLU A 103 7.15 15.46 -3.18
N TYR A 104 7.58 14.56 -4.02
CA TYR A 104 8.92 14.65 -4.60
C TYR A 104 8.89 15.75 -5.64
N GLY A 105 9.73 16.76 -5.48
CA GLY A 105 9.84 17.89 -6.44
C GLY A 105 9.81 17.45 -7.90
N ALA A 106 9.62 18.34 -8.82
CA ALA A 106 9.20 18.14 -10.21
C ALA A 106 9.96 17.08 -11.06
N MET A 107 11.07 16.52 -10.57
CA MET A 107 11.97 15.68 -11.36
C MET A 107 11.72 14.16 -11.29
N ALA A 108 11.06 13.61 -10.25
CA ALA A 108 10.90 12.17 -10.13
C ALA A 108 9.56 11.80 -9.52
N LYS A 109 8.66 11.28 -10.34
CA LYS A 109 7.36 10.76 -9.88
C LYS A 109 7.46 9.29 -9.53
N PRO A 110 7.25 8.87 -8.26
CA PRO A 110 7.21 7.46 -7.90
C PRO A 110 6.11 6.71 -8.62
N CYS A 111 6.31 5.41 -8.80
CA CYS A 111 5.27 4.54 -9.32
C CYS A 111 4.10 4.44 -8.34
N SER A 112 2.90 4.52 -8.86
CA SER A 112 1.63 4.27 -8.16
C SER A 112 0.74 3.39 -9.04
N MET A 113 -0.36 2.88 -8.48
CA MET A 113 -1.38 2.16 -9.26
C MET A 113 -1.81 2.96 -10.48
N HIS A 114 -2.11 4.25 -10.28
CA HIS A 114 -2.56 5.13 -11.35
C HIS A 114 -1.50 5.35 -12.43
N SER A 115 -0.23 5.57 -12.04
CA SER A 115 0.85 5.77 -13.02
C SER A 115 1.16 4.51 -13.84
N ILE A 116 0.89 3.33 -13.30
CA ILE A 116 1.16 2.05 -13.97
C ILE A 116 0.03 1.67 -14.91
N PHE A 117 -1.21 1.89 -14.50
CA PHE A 117 -2.41 1.51 -15.28
C PHE A 117 -2.94 2.67 -16.13
N SER A 118 -2.14 3.72 -16.29
CA SER A 118 -2.39 4.83 -17.23
C SER A 118 -3.77 5.47 -17.06
N ASN A 119 -4.17 5.74 -15.81
CA ASN A 119 -5.35 6.55 -15.59
C ASN A 119 -5.02 8.02 -15.93
N PRO A 120 -5.51 8.57 -17.06
CA PRO A 120 -5.15 9.91 -17.53
C PRO A 120 -5.70 11.02 -16.63
N PHE A 121 -6.70 10.71 -15.80
CA PHE A 121 -7.36 11.68 -14.92
C PHE A 121 -6.72 11.77 -13.54
N TYR A 122 -5.81 10.84 -13.22
CA TYR A 122 -5.12 10.85 -11.96
C TYR A 122 -3.75 11.53 -12.07
N THR A 123 -3.64 12.69 -11.53
CA THR A 123 -2.36 13.30 -11.24
C THR A 123 -1.94 12.91 -9.83
N ALA A 124 -0.94 12.02 -9.70
CA ALA A 124 -0.29 11.73 -8.43
C ALA A 124 0.14 13.08 -7.79
N PHE A 125 0.19 13.15 -6.47
CA PHE A 125 0.61 14.33 -5.70
C PHE A 125 -0.47 15.34 -5.31
N GLY A 126 -1.64 14.84 -4.94
CA GLY A 126 -2.60 15.64 -4.19
C GLY A 126 -3.34 16.71 -4.99
N SER A 127 -3.27 16.66 -6.33
CA SER A 127 -4.08 17.57 -7.12
C SER A 127 -5.58 17.27 -7.00
N ILE A 128 -5.94 16.02 -6.69
CA ILE A 128 -7.32 15.67 -6.33
C ILE A 128 -7.65 16.20 -4.92
N LEU A 129 -6.70 16.14 -3.99
CA LEU A 129 -6.87 16.67 -2.63
C LEU A 129 -6.83 18.20 -2.57
N LYS A 130 -6.29 18.86 -3.61
CA LYS A 130 -6.26 20.32 -3.73
C LYS A 130 -7.45 20.90 -4.49
N ARG A 131 -8.30 20.07 -5.09
CA ARG A 131 -9.56 20.52 -5.64
C ARG A 131 -10.61 20.36 -4.55
N ASP A 132 -11.12 21.48 -4.08
CA ASP A 132 -12.31 21.54 -3.24
C ASP A 132 -13.50 21.11 -4.10
N TYR A 133 -13.76 19.81 -4.16
CA TYR A 133 -15.01 19.32 -4.73
C TYR A 133 -16.13 19.57 -3.72
N SER A 134 -17.17 20.20 -4.17
CA SER A 134 -18.41 20.34 -3.41
C SER A 134 -19.39 19.25 -3.80
N VAL A 135 -20.25 18.86 -2.87
CA VAL A 135 -21.37 17.95 -3.19
C VAL A 135 -22.21 18.58 -4.28
N GLY A 136 -22.44 17.86 -5.35
CA GLY A 136 -23.14 18.34 -6.56
C GLY A 136 -22.21 18.71 -7.72
N ASP A 137 -20.87 18.74 -7.52
CA ASP A 137 -19.95 18.98 -8.61
C ASP A 137 -19.97 17.79 -9.59
N MET A 138 -19.97 18.08 -10.87
CA MET A 138 -19.81 17.07 -11.91
C MET A 138 -18.32 16.81 -12.16
N ILE A 139 -17.93 15.56 -12.04
CA ILE A 139 -16.57 15.09 -12.36
C ILE A 139 -16.64 14.10 -13.52
N GLU A 140 -15.65 14.16 -14.38
CA GLU A 140 -15.51 13.19 -15.46
C GLU A 140 -14.53 12.08 -15.01
N VAL A 141 -15.03 10.86 -14.95
CA VAL A 141 -14.24 9.66 -14.63
C VAL A 141 -14.43 8.67 -15.78
N ASP A 142 -13.33 8.32 -16.45
CA ASP A 142 -13.33 7.36 -17.58
C ASP A 142 -14.32 7.70 -18.71
N GLY A 143 -14.52 9.00 -18.98
CA GLY A 143 -15.47 9.48 -19.99
C GLY A 143 -16.93 9.46 -19.54
N LEU A 144 -17.20 9.14 -18.29
CA LEU A 144 -18.50 9.23 -17.66
C LEU A 144 -18.54 10.47 -16.76
N HIS A 145 -19.67 11.18 -16.81
CA HIS A 145 -19.94 12.29 -15.89
C HIS A 145 -20.59 11.75 -14.63
N GLU A 146 -19.91 11.89 -13.50
CA GLU A 146 -20.44 11.51 -12.19
C GLU A 146 -20.58 12.74 -11.29
N THR A 147 -21.61 12.72 -10.45
CA THR A 147 -21.85 13.79 -9.47
C THR A 147 -21.24 13.41 -8.13
N VAL A 148 -20.52 14.33 -7.49
CA VAL A 148 -20.00 14.14 -6.14
C VAL A 148 -21.15 14.11 -5.15
N GLU A 149 -21.46 12.93 -4.62
CA GLU A 149 -22.56 12.74 -3.66
C GLU A 149 -22.14 12.89 -2.21
N ARG A 150 -20.87 12.61 -1.91
CA ARG A 150 -20.27 12.73 -0.56
C ARG A 150 -18.80 13.11 -0.66
N ILE A 151 -18.33 13.87 0.31
CA ILE A 151 -16.92 14.20 0.55
C ILE A 151 -16.49 13.59 1.88
#